data_a2e1c8c0a0ced6d70749544c49dc3dff
#
_entry.id   a2e1c8c0a0ced6d70749544c49dc3dff
#
_cell.length_a   1.000
_cell.length_b   1.000
_cell.length_c   1.000
_cell.angle_alpha   90.00
_cell.angle_beta   90.00
_cell.angle_gamma   90.00
#
_symmetry.space_group_name_H-M   'P 1'
#
loop_
_entity.id
_entity.type
_entity.pdbx_description
1 polymer ?
#
loop_
_entity_poly.entity_id
_entity_poly.type
_entity_poly.pdbx_seq_one_letter_code
_entity_poly.pdbx_strand_id
1 'polypeptide(L)'
;NYTSQHNEQIVKKIEFTEEKTEMIDELQLCIPRSNDGWFYVKMMSDPETMAYNAPWFPPDGCIPDPDSGWVELQKSWIGKAPERFYAFLQRKTDGAFVGDVNYHHNPKQSWCDMGIVIFAPERGKGYGKQGLRLLLDRAFKVDGVSCLHNDFEDARVAAYRIHKAVGFRETGTLDRIIHLELTRED
;
A
#
# COMPACT_ATOMS: atom_id res chain seq x y z
N ASN A 1 4.57 -59.83 -8.48
CA ASN A 1 4.28 -59.22 -7.19
C ASN A 1 5.39 -58.33 -6.65
N TYR A 2 6.33 -57.89 -7.50
CA TYR A 2 7.42 -57.00 -7.08
C TYR A 2 7.29 -55.56 -7.66
N THR A 3 6.25 -55.29 -8.45
CA THR A 3 6.06 -54.02 -9.17
C THR A 3 5.05 -53.06 -8.51
N SER A 4 4.27 -53.51 -7.53
CA SER A 4 3.24 -52.71 -6.90
C SER A 4 3.76 -51.87 -5.70
N GLN A 5 4.82 -52.28 -5.04
CA GLN A 5 5.33 -51.54 -3.86
C GLN A 5 6.31 -50.42 -4.20
N HIS A 6 6.86 -50.43 -5.41
CA HIS A 6 7.79 -49.35 -5.85
C HIS A 6 7.08 -48.10 -6.32
N ASN A 7 5.84 -48.23 -6.79
CA ASN A 7 5.04 -47.07 -7.23
C ASN A 7 4.38 -46.33 -6.08
N GLU A 8 4.10 -46.92 -4.95
CA GLU A 8 3.55 -46.25 -3.77
C GLU A 8 4.58 -45.40 -3.01
N GLN A 9 5.87 -45.74 -3.11
CA GLN A 9 6.92 -44.91 -2.47
C GLN A 9 7.34 -43.70 -3.28
N ILE A 10 7.06 -43.66 -4.59
CA ILE A 10 7.35 -42.52 -5.44
C ILE A 10 6.23 -41.47 -5.34
N VAL A 11 4.99 -41.90 -5.13
CA VAL A 11 3.84 -41.00 -5.00
C VAL A 11 3.82 -40.30 -3.64
N LYS A 12 4.43 -40.85 -2.59
CA LYS A 12 4.54 -40.24 -1.26
C LYS A 12 5.68 -39.22 -1.13
N LYS A 13 6.48 -39.00 -2.14
CA LYS A 13 7.63 -38.07 -2.12
C LYS A 13 7.42 -36.80 -2.94
N ILE A 14 6.20 -36.60 -3.45
CA ILE A 14 5.71 -35.31 -3.94
C ILE A 14 4.64 -34.81 -2.94
N GLU A 15 4.94 -34.86 -1.66
CA GLU A 15 4.39 -33.88 -0.77
C GLU A 15 5.08 -32.57 -1.16
N PHE A 16 4.34 -31.72 -1.85
CA PHE A 16 4.62 -30.32 -1.97
C PHE A 16 4.90 -29.83 -0.54
N THR A 17 6.15 -29.71 -0.17
CA THR A 17 6.54 -28.71 0.79
C THR A 17 6.18 -27.40 0.11
N GLU A 18 5.00 -26.88 0.37
CA GLU A 18 4.80 -25.43 0.37
C GLU A 18 5.84 -24.91 1.37
N GLU A 19 7.04 -24.66 0.88
CA GLU A 19 7.94 -23.73 1.52
C GLU A 19 7.08 -22.45 1.65
N LYS A 20 6.55 -22.23 2.84
CA LYS A 20 6.21 -20.90 3.29
C LYS A 20 7.51 -20.12 3.11
N THR A 21 7.72 -19.56 1.93
CA THR A 21 8.70 -18.53 1.72
C THR A 21 8.25 -17.45 2.70
N GLU A 22 8.87 -17.41 3.88
CA GLU A 22 8.71 -16.30 4.80
C GLU A 22 9.02 -15.08 3.93
N MET A 23 7.98 -14.27 3.65
CA MET A 23 8.17 -13.05 2.88
C MET A 23 9.13 -12.20 3.71
N ILE A 24 10.37 -12.12 3.23
CA ILE A 24 11.38 -11.24 3.82
C ILE A 24 10.79 -9.84 3.76
N ASP A 25 10.55 -9.28 4.94
CA ASP A 25 9.99 -7.96 5.11
C ASP A 25 11.07 -6.92 4.76
N GLU A 26 11.12 -6.53 3.49
CA GLU A 26 12.16 -5.65 2.94
C GLU A 26 11.95 -4.19 3.32
N LEU A 27 10.72 -3.83 3.69
CA LEU A 27 10.32 -2.45 3.94
C LEU A 27 10.09 -2.18 5.43
N GLN A 28 10.19 -0.91 5.76
CA GLN A 28 9.75 -0.35 7.04
C GLN A 28 9.07 1.00 6.82
N LEU A 29 8.23 1.40 7.79
CA LEU A 29 7.66 2.74 7.81
C LEU A 29 8.72 3.74 8.32
N CYS A 30 8.86 4.85 7.62
CA CYS A 30 9.71 5.97 8.00
C CYS A 30 8.86 7.24 8.11
N ILE A 31 8.68 7.75 9.32
CA ILE A 31 8.06 9.07 9.51
C ILE A 31 9.04 10.11 8.96
N PRO A 32 8.67 10.86 7.92
CA PRO A 32 9.62 11.72 7.25
C PRO A 32 9.98 12.95 8.09
N ARG A 33 11.24 13.35 7.98
CA ARG A 33 11.75 14.60 8.53
C ARG A 33 11.55 15.73 7.51
N SER A 34 11.70 16.95 7.94
CA SER A 34 11.55 18.13 7.07
C SER A 34 12.49 18.10 5.85
N ASN A 35 13.70 17.56 5.99
CA ASN A 35 14.69 17.45 4.92
C ASN A 35 14.49 16.24 3.98
N ASP A 36 13.50 15.40 4.22
CA ASP A 36 13.16 14.27 3.35
C ASP A 36 12.21 14.66 2.20
N GLY A 37 11.80 15.92 2.14
CA GLY A 37 10.86 16.45 1.14
C GLY A 37 11.28 16.25 -0.31
N TRP A 38 12.58 16.09 -0.57
CA TRP A 38 13.09 15.79 -1.91
C TRP A 38 12.43 14.55 -2.53
N PHE A 39 12.13 13.52 -1.73
CA PHE A 39 11.48 12.31 -2.24
C PHE A 39 9.99 12.53 -2.53
N TYR A 40 9.30 13.27 -1.67
CA TYR A 40 7.92 13.67 -1.94
C TYR A 40 7.82 14.46 -3.25
N VAL A 41 8.64 15.50 -3.41
CA VAL A 41 8.69 16.31 -4.62
C VAL A 41 8.99 15.46 -5.85
N LYS A 42 9.95 14.54 -5.73
CA LYS A 42 10.31 13.60 -6.80
C LYS A 42 9.12 12.74 -7.24
N MET A 43 8.38 12.13 -6.29
CA MET A 43 7.20 11.33 -6.61
C MET A 43 6.08 12.16 -7.22
N MET A 44 5.77 13.31 -6.61
CA MET A 44 4.65 14.17 -7.03
C MET A 44 4.89 14.85 -8.38
N SER A 45 6.12 14.91 -8.83
CA SER A 45 6.53 15.47 -10.12
C SER A 45 6.83 14.42 -11.20
N ASP A 46 6.68 13.14 -10.87
CA ASP A 46 6.93 12.06 -11.82
C ASP A 46 5.63 11.61 -12.51
N PRO A 47 5.47 11.87 -13.83
CA PRO A 47 4.24 11.52 -14.55
C PRO A 47 3.90 10.03 -14.51
N GLU A 48 4.90 9.15 -14.52
CA GLU A 48 4.67 7.71 -14.45
C GLU A 48 4.12 7.30 -13.07
N THR A 49 4.66 7.86 -12.01
CA THR A 49 4.18 7.64 -10.64
C THR A 49 2.77 8.21 -10.46
N MET A 50 2.50 9.41 -10.98
CA MET A 50 1.28 10.17 -10.75
C MET A 50 0.18 9.96 -11.79
N ALA A 51 0.38 9.10 -12.79
CA ALA A 51 -0.59 8.87 -13.88
C ALA A 51 -2.02 8.59 -13.38
N TYR A 52 -2.18 7.88 -12.26
CA TYR A 52 -3.49 7.58 -11.65
C TYR A 52 -4.26 8.83 -11.24
N ASN A 53 -3.58 9.93 -11.01
CA ASN A 53 -4.12 11.21 -10.54
C ASN A 53 -4.51 12.15 -11.69
N ALA A 54 -4.27 11.76 -12.93
CA ALA A 54 -4.53 12.58 -14.12
C ALA A 54 -5.97 13.12 -14.25
N PRO A 55 -7.04 12.39 -13.83
CA PRO A 55 -8.40 12.92 -13.87
C PRO A 55 -8.60 14.19 -13.02
N TRP A 56 -7.83 14.34 -11.94
CA TRP A 56 -7.91 15.51 -11.04
C TRP A 56 -6.83 16.55 -11.31
N PHE A 57 -5.68 16.13 -11.83
CA PHE A 57 -4.53 16.98 -12.16
C PHE A 57 -4.07 16.69 -13.60
N PRO A 58 -4.80 17.14 -14.63
CA PRO A 58 -4.39 16.93 -16.01
C PRO A 58 -3.14 17.77 -16.35
N PRO A 59 -2.32 17.34 -17.34
CA PRO A 59 -2.54 16.17 -18.20
C PRO A 59 -1.99 14.85 -17.64
N ASP A 60 -1.11 14.87 -16.66
CA ASP A 60 -0.26 13.73 -16.24
C ASP A 60 -0.41 13.32 -14.77
N GLY A 61 -1.24 14.02 -14.02
CA GLY A 61 -1.48 13.75 -12.60
C GLY A 61 -0.48 14.39 -11.64
N CYS A 62 0.57 15.01 -12.14
CA CYS A 62 1.58 15.66 -11.29
C CYS A 62 1.00 16.82 -10.49
N ILE A 63 1.50 17.00 -9.27
CA ILE A 63 1.09 18.12 -8.41
C ILE A 63 1.80 19.39 -8.87
N PRO A 64 1.06 20.50 -9.11
CA PRO A 64 1.63 21.74 -9.67
C PRO A 64 2.70 22.40 -8.78
N ASP A 65 2.55 22.32 -7.46
CA ASP A 65 3.48 22.90 -6.49
C ASP A 65 3.76 21.91 -5.36
N PRO A 66 4.61 20.89 -5.62
CA PRO A 66 4.87 19.85 -4.64
C PRO A 66 5.71 20.34 -3.44
N ASP A 67 6.48 21.41 -3.58
CA ASP A 67 7.24 21.99 -2.46
C ASP A 67 6.28 22.57 -1.41
N SER A 68 5.29 23.37 -1.82
CA SER A 68 4.23 23.85 -0.91
C SER A 68 3.39 22.69 -0.36
N GLY A 69 3.12 21.68 -1.18
CA GLY A 69 2.45 20.44 -0.74
C GLY A 69 3.21 19.74 0.38
N TRP A 70 4.53 19.68 0.28
CA TRP A 70 5.37 19.11 1.33
C TRP A 70 5.30 19.89 2.64
N VAL A 71 5.39 21.22 2.58
CA VAL A 71 5.27 22.08 3.76
C VAL A 71 3.92 21.87 4.45
N GLU A 72 2.83 21.81 3.70
CA GLU A 72 1.50 21.56 4.25
C GLU A 72 1.37 20.15 4.84
N LEU A 73 1.94 19.13 4.19
CA LEU A 73 1.96 17.76 4.72
C LEU A 73 2.69 17.70 6.07
N GLN A 74 3.85 18.32 6.19
CA GLN A 74 4.61 18.37 7.45
C GLN A 74 3.78 19.00 8.56
N LYS A 75 3.06 20.07 8.27
CA LYS A 75 2.23 20.80 9.24
C LYS A 75 0.97 20.04 9.65
N SER A 76 0.29 19.42 8.66
CA SER A 76 -1.08 18.93 8.84
C SER A 76 -1.18 17.42 9.05
N TRP A 77 -0.12 16.65 8.77
CA TRP A 77 -0.14 15.19 8.83
C TRP A 77 0.86 14.60 9.80
N ILE A 78 2.07 15.14 9.87
CA ILE A 78 3.11 14.55 10.72
C ILE A 78 2.81 14.78 12.20
N GLY A 79 2.82 13.67 12.96
CA GLY A 79 2.48 13.69 14.40
C GLY A 79 0.99 13.87 14.71
N LYS A 80 0.10 13.60 13.75
CA LYS A 80 -1.36 13.77 13.88
C LYS A 80 -2.16 12.47 14.03
N ALA A 81 -1.48 11.32 14.20
CA ALA A 81 -2.18 10.06 14.46
C ALA A 81 -3.00 10.14 15.77
N PRO A 82 -4.17 9.50 15.84
CA PRO A 82 -4.79 8.65 14.84
C PRO A 82 -5.65 9.38 13.79
N GLU A 83 -5.77 10.72 13.86
CA GLU A 83 -6.60 11.49 12.93
C GLU A 83 -6.04 11.48 11.50
N ARG A 84 -4.72 11.59 11.41
CA ARG A 84 -3.96 11.53 10.15
C ARG A 84 -2.63 10.84 10.38
N PHE A 85 -2.25 10.00 9.45
CA PHE A 85 -0.98 9.31 9.45
C PHE A 85 -0.35 9.38 8.06
N TYR A 86 0.95 9.62 8.01
CA TYR A 86 1.73 9.59 6.79
C TYR A 86 3.12 9.04 7.08
N ALA A 87 3.61 8.14 6.24
CA ALA A 87 4.96 7.61 6.30
C ALA A 87 5.49 7.31 4.90
N PHE A 88 6.80 7.46 4.70
CA PHE A 88 7.48 6.84 3.59
C PHE A 88 7.66 5.35 3.83
N LEU A 89 7.61 4.58 2.74
CA LEU A 89 8.07 3.21 2.68
C LEU A 89 9.57 3.22 2.40
N GLN A 90 10.36 2.70 3.34
CA GLN A 90 11.81 2.70 3.25
C GLN A 90 12.34 1.27 3.14
N ARG A 91 13.20 1.04 2.16
CA ARG A 91 13.89 -0.24 2.01
C ARG A 91 14.97 -0.37 3.08
N LYS A 92 14.93 -1.48 3.84
CA LYS A 92 15.84 -1.72 4.97
C LYS A 92 17.30 -1.88 4.57
N THR A 93 17.56 -2.46 3.38
CA THR A 93 18.90 -2.82 2.95
C THR A 93 19.81 -1.63 2.64
N ASP A 94 19.25 -0.55 2.09
CA ASP A 94 20.00 0.64 1.63
C ASP A 94 19.41 1.95 2.10
N GLY A 95 18.29 1.92 2.84
CA GLY A 95 17.60 3.11 3.31
C GLY A 95 16.86 3.92 2.24
N ALA A 96 16.75 3.41 1.01
CA ALA A 96 16.08 4.12 -0.07
C ALA A 96 14.58 4.21 0.18
N PHE A 97 13.97 5.36 -0.11
CA PHE A 97 12.53 5.52 -0.13
C PHE A 97 11.97 4.96 -1.44
N VAL A 98 10.86 4.20 -1.36
CA VAL A 98 10.26 3.51 -2.51
C VAL A 98 8.80 3.87 -2.73
N GLY A 99 8.20 4.63 -1.83
CA GLY A 99 6.81 5.05 -1.90
C GLY A 99 6.33 5.67 -0.60
N ASP A 100 5.03 5.86 -0.48
CA ASP A 100 4.38 6.32 0.75
C ASP A 100 3.09 5.55 1.04
N VAL A 101 2.66 5.65 2.28
CA VAL A 101 1.36 5.21 2.77
C VAL A 101 0.78 6.26 3.70
N ASN A 102 -0.52 6.36 3.72
CA ASN A 102 -1.22 7.31 4.57
C ASN A 102 -2.65 6.86 4.89
N TYR A 103 -3.23 7.44 5.92
CA TYR A 103 -4.66 7.43 6.16
C TYR A 103 -5.10 8.73 6.85
N HIS A 104 -6.37 9.06 6.73
CA HIS A 104 -6.99 10.15 7.46
C HIS A 104 -8.44 9.82 7.82
N HIS A 105 -8.90 10.28 8.97
CA HIS A 105 -10.29 10.13 9.37
C HIS A 105 -11.22 10.85 8.39
N ASN A 106 -12.27 10.13 7.95
CA ASN A 106 -13.31 10.71 7.13
C ASN A 106 -14.42 11.27 8.04
N PRO A 107 -14.62 12.60 8.09
CA PRO A 107 -15.58 13.20 9.03
C PRO A 107 -17.06 12.88 8.73
N LYS A 108 -17.33 12.32 7.54
CA LYS A 108 -18.69 11.96 7.10
C LYS A 108 -18.97 10.46 7.21
N GLN A 109 -17.96 9.68 7.57
CA GLN A 109 -18.02 8.22 7.59
C GLN A 109 -17.42 7.67 8.88
N SER A 110 -17.62 6.38 9.11
CA SER A 110 -17.07 5.67 10.27
C SER A 110 -15.68 5.04 10.00
N TRP A 111 -15.02 5.41 8.91
CA TRP A 111 -13.72 4.86 8.50
C TRP A 111 -12.66 5.93 8.31
N CYS A 112 -11.42 5.49 8.16
CA CYS A 112 -10.34 6.32 7.64
C CYS A 112 -10.12 6.00 6.17
N ASP A 113 -10.07 7.03 5.34
CA ASP A 113 -9.62 6.90 3.95
C ASP A 113 -8.11 6.72 3.92
N MET A 114 -7.64 5.80 3.10
CA MET A 114 -6.21 5.48 3.01
C MET A 114 -5.65 5.70 1.60
N GLY A 115 -4.35 5.84 1.50
CA GLY A 115 -3.62 5.89 0.24
C GLY A 115 -2.31 5.14 0.31
N ILE A 116 -1.88 4.67 -0.85
CA ILE A 116 -0.57 4.09 -1.08
C ILE A 116 -0.08 4.49 -2.48
N VAL A 117 1.15 4.95 -2.56
CA VAL A 117 1.84 5.25 -3.82
C VAL A 117 3.18 4.55 -3.80
N ILE A 118 3.46 3.74 -4.83
CA ILE A 118 4.80 3.19 -5.08
C ILE A 118 5.43 4.01 -6.20
N PHE A 119 6.63 4.52 -5.96
CA PHE A 119 7.42 5.24 -6.95
C PHE A 119 7.63 4.34 -8.17
N ALA A 120 7.32 4.84 -9.37
CA ALA A 120 7.21 4.02 -10.57
C ALA A 120 8.44 3.11 -10.83
N PRO A 121 9.70 3.59 -10.69
CA PRO A 121 10.88 2.74 -10.86
C PRO A 121 10.99 1.58 -9.85
N GLU A 122 10.25 1.64 -8.75
CA GLU A 122 10.27 0.63 -7.68
C GLU A 122 9.09 -0.35 -7.77
N ARG A 123 8.23 -0.23 -8.79
CA ARG A 123 7.10 -1.14 -9.01
C ARG A 123 7.55 -2.54 -9.47
N GLY A 124 6.66 -3.52 -9.34
CA GLY A 124 6.94 -4.89 -9.76
C GLY A 124 7.82 -5.71 -8.81
N LYS A 125 8.16 -5.17 -7.63
CA LYS A 125 9.03 -5.80 -6.61
C LYS A 125 8.25 -6.30 -5.38
N GLY A 126 6.92 -6.25 -5.41
CA GLY A 126 6.07 -6.65 -4.28
C GLY A 126 5.91 -5.61 -3.17
N TYR A 127 6.43 -4.40 -3.36
CA TYR A 127 6.40 -3.34 -2.33
C TYR A 127 5.00 -2.80 -2.03
N GLY A 128 4.09 -2.82 -3.00
CA GLY A 128 2.70 -2.43 -2.75
C GLY A 128 2.02 -3.29 -1.69
N LYS A 129 2.17 -4.61 -1.77
CA LYS A 129 1.60 -5.54 -0.80
C LYS A 129 2.27 -5.41 0.58
N GLN A 130 3.60 -5.28 0.63
CA GLN A 130 4.32 -5.05 1.88
C GLN A 130 3.92 -3.71 2.52
N GLY A 131 3.83 -2.64 1.73
CA GLY A 131 3.43 -1.31 2.20
C GLY A 131 2.01 -1.30 2.78
N LEU A 132 1.05 -1.99 2.14
CA LEU A 132 -0.30 -2.14 2.69
C LEU A 132 -0.29 -2.87 4.03
N ARG A 133 0.45 -3.97 4.17
CA ARG A 133 0.56 -4.69 5.45
C ARG A 133 1.12 -3.82 6.57
N LEU A 134 2.18 -3.06 6.28
CA LEU A 134 2.76 -2.13 7.25
C LEU A 134 1.75 -1.05 7.66
N LEU A 135 0.97 -0.51 6.71
CA LEU A 135 -0.08 0.46 7.01
C LEU A 135 -1.18 -0.14 7.87
N LEU A 136 -1.64 -1.38 7.56
CA LEU A 136 -2.65 -2.09 8.34
C LEU A 136 -2.19 -2.32 9.77
N ASP A 137 -0.97 -2.80 9.96
CA ASP A 137 -0.39 -3.01 11.29
C ASP A 137 -0.32 -1.70 12.08
N ARG A 138 0.13 -0.63 11.44
CA ARG A 138 0.18 0.69 12.06
C ARG A 138 -1.22 1.18 12.45
N ALA A 139 -2.16 1.20 11.52
CA ALA A 139 -3.51 1.71 11.74
C ALA A 139 -4.26 0.91 12.83
N PHE A 140 -4.27 -0.42 12.72
CA PHE A 140 -5.09 -1.26 13.58
C PHE A 140 -4.45 -1.57 14.93
N LYS A 141 -3.14 -1.87 14.96
CA LYS A 141 -2.47 -2.34 16.18
C LYS A 141 -1.90 -1.19 17.03
N VAL A 142 -1.48 -0.09 16.38
CA VAL A 142 -0.84 1.02 17.08
C VAL A 142 -1.81 2.17 17.29
N ASP A 143 -2.48 2.62 16.23
CA ASP A 143 -3.30 3.83 16.26
C ASP A 143 -4.78 3.56 16.63
N GLY A 144 -5.20 2.29 16.68
CA GLY A 144 -6.53 1.89 17.09
C GLY A 144 -7.64 2.22 16.09
N VAL A 145 -7.30 2.43 14.82
CA VAL A 145 -8.27 2.61 13.73
C VAL A 145 -9.14 1.36 13.61
N SER A 146 -10.44 1.53 13.41
CA SER A 146 -11.38 0.42 13.31
C SER A 146 -11.62 -0.06 11.89
N CYS A 147 -11.54 0.83 10.91
CA CYS A 147 -11.79 0.51 9.51
C CYS A 147 -10.96 1.41 8.59
N LEU A 148 -10.33 0.81 7.59
CA LEU A 148 -9.70 1.51 6.47
C LEU A 148 -10.54 1.32 5.21
N HIS A 149 -10.72 2.41 4.48
CA HIS A 149 -11.42 2.47 3.20
C HIS A 149 -10.48 2.99 2.11
N ASN A 150 -10.60 2.43 0.91
CA ASN A 150 -10.01 2.99 -0.29
C ASN A 150 -10.97 2.86 -1.46
N ASP A 151 -10.88 3.79 -2.39
CA ASP A 151 -11.61 3.72 -3.63
C ASP A 151 -10.72 4.10 -4.82
N PHE A 152 -10.98 3.49 -5.95
CA PHE A 152 -10.27 3.77 -7.19
C PHE A 152 -11.01 3.18 -8.40
N GLU A 153 -10.59 3.61 -9.58
CA GLU A 153 -11.17 3.14 -10.83
C GLU A 153 -10.97 1.63 -11.05
N ASP A 154 -11.99 0.97 -11.58
CA ASP A 154 -12.00 -0.47 -11.88
C ASP A 154 -10.87 -0.92 -12.83
N ALA A 155 -10.38 -0.01 -13.67
CA ALA A 155 -9.25 -0.25 -14.57
C ALA A 155 -7.90 -0.43 -13.81
N ARG A 156 -7.82 -0.04 -12.53
CA ARG A 156 -6.59 -0.16 -11.72
C ARG A 156 -6.42 -1.57 -11.15
N VAL A 157 -6.29 -2.54 -12.04
CA VAL A 157 -6.25 -3.99 -11.72
C VAL A 157 -5.14 -4.34 -10.72
N ALA A 158 -3.96 -3.73 -10.83
CA ALA A 158 -2.85 -3.98 -9.90
C ALA A 158 -3.17 -3.52 -8.48
N ALA A 159 -3.78 -2.33 -8.32
CA ALA A 159 -4.24 -1.85 -7.03
C ALA A 159 -5.31 -2.77 -6.43
N TYR A 160 -6.30 -3.17 -7.21
CA TYR A 160 -7.33 -4.11 -6.78
C TYR A 160 -6.74 -5.41 -6.24
N ARG A 161 -5.82 -6.02 -7.00
CA ARG A 161 -5.18 -7.29 -6.62
C ARG A 161 -4.43 -7.20 -5.29
N ILE A 162 -3.64 -6.15 -5.06
CA ILE A 162 -2.89 -6.02 -3.81
C ILE A 162 -3.81 -5.76 -2.61
N HIS A 163 -4.88 -4.96 -2.77
CA HIS A 163 -5.87 -4.75 -1.71
C HIS A 163 -6.59 -6.05 -1.35
N LYS A 164 -7.06 -6.81 -2.35
CA LYS A 164 -7.67 -8.13 -2.12
C LYS A 164 -6.71 -9.10 -1.44
N ALA A 165 -5.44 -9.10 -1.85
CA ALA A 165 -4.42 -10.00 -1.30
C ALA A 165 -4.10 -9.76 0.18
N VAL A 166 -4.36 -8.57 0.70
CA VAL A 166 -4.16 -8.24 2.12
C VAL A 166 -5.45 -8.25 2.94
N GLY A 167 -6.59 -8.60 2.32
CA GLY A 167 -7.85 -8.85 3.01
C GLY A 167 -8.96 -7.83 2.78
N PHE A 168 -8.74 -6.76 2.03
CA PHE A 168 -9.83 -5.81 1.72
C PHE A 168 -10.99 -6.50 1.02
N ARG A 169 -12.20 -6.11 1.38
CA ARG A 169 -13.44 -6.58 0.76
C ARG A 169 -14.04 -5.46 -0.08
N GLU A 170 -14.53 -5.81 -1.25
CA GLU A 170 -15.31 -4.90 -2.08
C GLU A 170 -16.68 -4.68 -1.45
N THR A 171 -17.02 -3.42 -1.19
CA THR A 171 -18.30 -3.02 -0.59
C THR A 171 -19.27 -2.46 -1.62
N GLY A 172 -18.81 -2.10 -2.80
CA GLY A 172 -19.64 -1.65 -3.91
C GLY A 172 -18.83 -1.09 -5.07
N THR A 173 -19.52 -0.87 -6.17
CA THR A 173 -18.97 -0.19 -7.35
C THR A 173 -20.01 0.81 -7.85
N LEU A 174 -19.61 2.06 -8.02
CA LEU A 174 -20.44 3.13 -8.55
C LEU A 174 -19.62 3.94 -9.56
N ASP A 175 -20.19 4.18 -10.74
CA ASP A 175 -19.57 4.97 -11.82
C ASP A 175 -18.11 4.53 -12.12
N ARG A 176 -17.89 3.21 -12.17
CA ARG A 176 -16.58 2.57 -12.37
C ARG A 176 -15.58 2.76 -11.23
N ILE A 177 -16.00 3.30 -10.10
CA ILE A 177 -15.18 3.39 -8.89
C ILE A 177 -15.51 2.21 -7.98
N ILE A 178 -14.51 1.41 -7.66
CA ILE A 178 -14.61 0.29 -6.72
C ILE A 178 -14.32 0.82 -5.31
N HIS A 179 -15.19 0.50 -4.36
CA HIS A 179 -15.00 0.79 -2.94
C HIS A 179 -14.56 -0.47 -2.20
N LEU A 180 -13.53 -0.35 -1.40
CA LEU A 180 -12.90 -1.44 -0.66
C LEU A 180 -12.74 -1.05 0.81
N GLU A 181 -13.05 -1.98 1.71
CA GLU A 181 -12.90 -1.79 3.14
C GLU A 181 -12.21 -2.98 3.79
N LEU A 182 -11.48 -2.70 4.87
CA LEU A 182 -10.95 -3.69 5.79
C LEU A 182 -11.15 -3.20 7.21
N THR A 183 -11.77 -4.04 8.04
CA THR A 183 -11.95 -3.76 9.46
C THR A 183 -10.86 -4.43 10.29
N ARG A 184 -10.64 -3.91 11.49
CA ARG A 184 -9.68 -4.51 12.43
C ARG A 184 -10.05 -5.94 12.85
N GLU A 185 -11.32 -6.30 12.73
CA GLU A 185 -11.85 -7.62 13.12
C GLU A 185 -11.70 -8.66 12.00
N ASP A 186 -11.43 -8.22 10.79
CA ASP A 186 -11.16 -9.10 9.63
C ASP A 186 -9.73 -9.65 9.67
#